data_c1ba55924b98035489d8eef53fde6809
#
_entry.id   c1ba55924b98035489d8eef53fde6809
#
_cell.length_a   1.000
_cell.length_b   1.000
_cell.length_c   1.000
_cell.angle_alpha   90.00
_cell.angle_beta   90.00
_cell.angle_gamma   90.00
#
_symmetry.space_group_name_H-M   'P 1'
#
loop_
_entity.id
_entity.type
_entity.pdbx_description
1 polymer ?
#
loop_
_entity_poly.entity_id
_entity_poly.type
_entity_poly.pdbx_seq_one_letter_code
_entity_poly.pdbx_strand_id
1 'polypeptide(L)'
;EYNWKNSDEISIYYSIVAKEADIIMGSREEFDLTEKLIKEGMTDEESASLWQGYNAKIVVIKHGMKGSTAYTCDGQKFSIKPFPVEARKGFGGGDGYGSGFLYGLYQGWEVIDCLEFGSAEASMMVRSNNCSDSLPGPDAVHAFIKEEKEKFGEMIARV
;
A
#
# COMPACT_ATOMS: atom_id res chain seq x y z
N GLU A 1 -5.83 5.05 -17.45
CA GLU A 1 -6.31 6.21 -18.24
C GLU A 1 -7.12 5.79 -19.48
N TYR A 2 -6.72 4.75 -20.20
CA TYR A 2 -7.38 4.35 -21.47
C TYR A 2 -8.83 3.87 -21.35
N ASN A 3 -9.29 3.51 -20.15
CA ASN A 3 -10.65 3.00 -19.91
C ASN A 3 -11.63 4.09 -19.44
N TRP A 4 -11.15 5.30 -19.18
CA TRP A 4 -11.94 6.38 -18.62
C TRP A 4 -11.97 7.59 -19.54
N LYS A 5 -13.10 8.28 -19.62
CA LYS A 5 -13.27 9.47 -20.46
C LYS A 5 -12.46 10.67 -19.94
N ASN A 6 -12.37 10.79 -18.63
CA ASN A 6 -11.62 11.84 -17.94
C ASN A 6 -11.42 11.50 -16.46
N SER A 7 -10.64 12.29 -15.75
CA SER A 7 -10.34 12.10 -14.32
C SER A 7 -11.54 12.30 -13.39
N ASP A 8 -12.55 13.04 -13.80
CA ASP A 8 -13.78 13.23 -12.99
C ASP A 8 -14.61 11.94 -12.96
N GLU A 9 -14.66 11.21 -14.09
CA GLU A 9 -15.29 9.90 -14.14
C GLU A 9 -14.59 8.90 -13.19
N ILE A 10 -13.25 8.90 -13.15
CA ILE A 10 -12.48 8.10 -12.19
C ILE A 10 -12.87 8.47 -10.76
N SER A 11 -12.85 9.76 -10.43
CA SER A 11 -13.20 10.26 -9.10
C SER A 11 -14.60 9.81 -8.67
N ILE A 12 -15.59 9.88 -9.55
CA ILE A 12 -16.97 9.46 -9.27
C ILE A 12 -17.02 7.97 -8.91
N TYR A 13 -16.50 7.10 -9.77
CA TYR A 13 -16.61 5.66 -9.56
C TYR A 13 -15.76 5.17 -8.39
N TYR A 14 -14.54 5.65 -8.27
CA TYR A 14 -13.65 5.24 -7.19
C TYR A 14 -14.16 5.71 -5.82
N SER A 15 -14.69 6.93 -5.73
CA SER A 15 -15.24 7.43 -4.47
C SER A 15 -16.51 6.69 -4.04
N ILE A 16 -17.33 6.21 -4.97
CA ILE A 16 -18.51 5.37 -4.65
C ILE A 16 -18.04 4.06 -4.01
N VAL A 17 -17.07 3.38 -4.62
CA VAL A 17 -16.55 2.11 -4.09
C VAL A 17 -15.81 2.34 -2.76
N ALA A 18 -14.99 3.38 -2.67
CA ALA A 18 -14.21 3.68 -1.48
C ALA A 18 -15.08 3.95 -0.24
N LYS A 19 -16.26 4.52 -0.40
CA LYS A 19 -17.21 4.76 0.72
C LYS A 19 -17.70 3.48 1.39
N GLU A 20 -17.74 2.38 0.66
CA GLU A 20 -18.23 1.08 1.13
C GLU A 20 -17.10 0.12 1.52
N ALA A 21 -15.85 0.50 1.28
CA ALA A 21 -14.69 -0.37 1.48
C ALA A 21 -14.25 -0.39 2.94
N ASP A 22 -13.95 -1.58 3.48
CA ASP A 22 -13.32 -1.76 4.79
C ASP A 22 -11.81 -1.43 4.76
N ILE A 23 -11.17 -1.64 3.60
CA ILE A 23 -9.75 -1.41 3.40
C ILE A 23 -9.55 -0.63 2.11
N ILE A 24 -8.84 0.46 2.19
CA ILE A 24 -8.46 1.28 1.02
C ILE A 24 -6.95 1.35 0.93
N MET A 25 -6.41 0.96 -0.22
CA MET A 25 -4.98 0.96 -0.46
C MET A 25 -4.68 1.49 -1.86
N GLY A 26 -3.81 2.48 -1.95
CA GLY A 26 -3.43 3.08 -3.22
C GLY A 26 -2.15 3.89 -3.14
N SER A 27 -1.69 4.37 -4.29
CA SER A 27 -0.66 5.41 -4.35
C SER A 27 -1.27 6.77 -4.01
N ARG A 28 -0.43 7.77 -3.67
CA ARG A 28 -0.93 9.14 -3.44
C ARG A 28 -1.68 9.67 -4.65
N GLU A 29 -1.20 9.37 -5.85
CA GLU A 29 -1.84 9.80 -7.10
C GLU A 29 -3.23 9.16 -7.30
N GLU A 30 -3.41 7.91 -6.88
CA GLU A 30 -4.72 7.23 -6.92
C GLU A 30 -5.69 7.85 -5.91
N PHE A 31 -5.21 8.22 -4.73
CA PHE A 31 -6.02 8.97 -3.75
C PHE A 31 -6.38 10.36 -4.29
N ASP A 32 -5.43 11.11 -4.85
CA ASP A 32 -5.68 12.43 -5.44
C ASP A 32 -6.75 12.37 -6.54
N LEU A 33 -6.71 11.32 -7.39
CA LEU A 33 -7.73 11.09 -8.41
C LEU A 33 -9.09 10.73 -7.81
N THR A 34 -9.12 9.87 -6.80
CA THR A 34 -10.35 9.44 -6.12
C THR A 34 -11.03 10.61 -5.41
N GLU A 35 -10.25 11.46 -4.79
CA GLU A 35 -10.67 12.58 -3.94
C GLU A 35 -10.94 13.87 -4.72
N LYS A 36 -10.55 13.95 -5.99
CA LYS A 36 -10.56 15.17 -6.82
C LYS A 36 -11.85 15.95 -6.76
N LEU A 37 -13.01 15.30 -6.78
CA LEU A 37 -14.32 15.97 -6.72
C LEU A 37 -14.85 16.15 -5.28
N ILE A 38 -14.12 15.71 -4.27
CA ILE A 38 -14.44 15.93 -2.86
C ILE A 38 -13.63 17.12 -2.33
N LYS A 39 -12.31 17.00 -2.36
CA LYS A 39 -11.38 18.04 -1.98
C LYS A 39 -10.01 17.76 -2.60
N GLU A 40 -9.52 18.67 -3.43
CA GLU A 40 -8.16 18.55 -4.00
C GLU A 40 -7.07 18.86 -2.96
N GLY A 41 -5.93 18.19 -3.09
CA GLY A 41 -4.72 18.49 -2.32
C GLY A 41 -4.79 18.10 -0.85
N MET A 42 -5.55 17.06 -0.50
CA MET A 42 -5.58 16.54 0.87
C MET A 42 -4.22 15.97 1.27
N THR A 43 -3.86 16.13 2.54
CA THR A 43 -2.76 15.39 3.15
C THR A 43 -3.14 13.92 3.35
N ASP A 44 -2.16 13.07 3.64
CA ASP A 44 -2.42 11.65 3.93
C ASP A 44 -3.35 11.48 5.14
N GLU A 45 -3.18 12.31 6.16
CA GLU A 45 -4.03 12.31 7.36
C GLU A 45 -5.47 12.73 7.05
N GLU A 46 -5.64 13.75 6.20
CA GLU A 46 -6.97 14.20 5.76
C GLU A 46 -7.67 13.12 4.94
N SER A 47 -6.93 12.46 4.02
CA SER A 47 -7.45 11.35 3.23
C SER A 47 -7.85 10.17 4.12
N ALA A 48 -6.98 9.75 5.04
CA ALA A 48 -7.28 8.67 5.97
C ALA A 48 -8.53 9.00 6.81
N SER A 49 -8.61 10.20 7.37
CA SER A 49 -9.77 10.65 8.16
C SER A 49 -11.06 10.69 7.34
N LEU A 50 -10.99 11.14 6.08
CA LEU A 50 -12.14 11.16 5.19
C LEU A 50 -12.72 9.76 4.99
N TRP A 51 -11.88 8.79 4.60
CA TRP A 51 -12.34 7.45 4.27
C TRP A 51 -12.74 6.65 5.51
N GLN A 52 -12.07 6.85 6.63
CA GLN A 52 -12.47 6.29 7.93
C GLN A 52 -13.79 6.88 8.43
N GLY A 53 -14.09 8.11 8.09
CA GLY A 53 -15.39 8.75 8.36
C GLY A 53 -16.56 8.08 7.62
N TYR A 54 -16.31 7.36 6.53
CA TYR A 54 -17.30 6.52 5.86
C TYR A 54 -17.31 5.10 6.45
N ASN A 55 -16.41 4.22 6.06
CA ASN A 55 -16.40 2.84 6.52
C ASN A 55 -15.00 2.20 6.65
N ALA A 56 -13.96 2.85 6.14
CA ALA A 56 -12.63 2.26 6.08
C ALA A 56 -12.05 2.02 7.48
N LYS A 57 -11.69 0.78 7.75
CA LYS A 57 -10.99 0.38 8.99
C LYS A 57 -9.49 0.58 8.85
N ILE A 58 -8.97 0.40 7.65
CA ILE A 58 -7.55 0.55 7.33
C ILE A 58 -7.43 1.36 6.03
N VAL A 59 -6.60 2.40 6.07
CA VAL A 59 -6.23 3.19 4.87
C VAL A 59 -4.72 3.11 4.72
N VAL A 60 -4.23 2.65 3.56
CA VAL A 60 -2.80 2.53 3.26
C VAL A 60 -2.45 3.41 2.07
N ILE A 61 -1.62 4.42 2.30
CA ILE A 61 -1.17 5.37 1.27
C ILE A 61 0.29 5.09 0.92
N LYS A 62 0.56 4.83 -0.36
CA LYS A 62 1.87 4.47 -0.88
C LYS A 62 2.50 5.65 -1.62
N HIS A 63 3.79 5.88 -1.38
CA HIS A 63 4.59 6.94 -1.98
C HIS A 63 5.80 6.38 -2.77
N GLY A 64 5.67 5.18 -3.33
CA GLY A 64 6.73 4.52 -4.08
C GLY A 64 8.02 4.37 -3.26
N MET A 65 9.10 4.94 -3.74
CA MET A 65 10.41 4.87 -3.06
C MET A 65 10.49 5.63 -1.73
N LYS A 66 9.49 6.43 -1.39
CA LYS A 66 9.42 7.08 -0.07
C LYS A 66 8.79 6.19 1.00
N GLY A 67 8.18 5.07 0.60
CA GLY A 67 7.53 4.12 1.49
C GLY A 67 6.02 4.22 1.48
N SER A 68 5.40 3.79 2.56
CA SER A 68 3.95 3.82 2.75
C SER A 68 3.58 4.02 4.20
N THR A 69 2.36 4.49 4.42
CA THR A 69 1.78 4.70 5.75
C THR A 69 0.41 4.05 5.83
N ALA A 70 0.18 3.28 6.88
CA ALA A 70 -1.12 2.73 7.24
C ALA A 70 -1.73 3.52 8.38
N TYR A 71 -3.01 3.80 8.27
CA TYR A 71 -3.86 4.45 9.27
C TYR A 71 -4.98 3.50 9.64
N THR A 72 -5.17 3.22 10.91
CA THR A 72 -6.24 2.36 11.41
C THR A 72 -7.35 3.16 12.08
N CYS A 73 -8.57 2.68 12.06
CA CYS A 73 -9.73 3.38 12.62
C CYS A 73 -9.68 3.53 14.15
N ASP A 74 -8.82 2.79 14.85
CA ASP A 74 -8.52 2.95 16.28
C ASP A 74 -7.42 3.99 16.55
N GLY A 75 -6.99 4.74 15.53
CA GLY A 75 -6.08 5.86 15.63
C GLY A 75 -4.59 5.49 15.61
N GLN A 76 -4.24 4.26 15.26
CA GLN A 76 -2.84 3.89 15.09
C GLN A 76 -2.32 4.32 13.71
N LYS A 77 -1.04 4.67 13.66
CA LYS A 77 -0.33 5.05 12.44
C LYS A 77 1.01 4.32 12.39
N PHE A 78 1.27 3.66 11.27
CA PHE A 78 2.51 2.93 11.02
C PHE A 78 3.08 3.36 9.69
N SER A 79 4.38 3.61 9.63
CA SER A 79 5.07 3.91 8.38
C SER A 79 6.19 2.90 8.14
N ILE A 80 6.41 2.56 6.88
CA ILE A 80 7.53 1.71 6.47
C ILE A 80 8.24 2.33 5.27
N LYS A 81 9.57 2.23 5.27
CA LYS A 81 10.39 2.48 4.08
C LYS A 81 10.42 1.23 3.21
N PRO A 82 10.57 1.35 1.88
CA PRO A 82 10.77 0.19 1.04
C PRO A 82 12.08 -0.49 1.40
N PHE A 83 12.14 -1.80 1.24
CA PHE A 83 13.40 -2.52 1.38
C PHE A 83 14.36 -2.10 0.26
N PRO A 84 15.66 -1.88 0.55
CA PRO A 84 16.63 -1.41 -0.43
C PRO A 84 16.90 -2.50 -1.48
N VAL A 85 16.43 -2.29 -2.70
CA VAL A 85 16.66 -3.21 -3.81
C VAL A 85 16.98 -2.44 -5.09
N GLU A 86 17.73 -3.04 -5.98
CA GLU A 86 17.90 -2.54 -7.33
C GLU A 86 16.65 -2.89 -8.15
N ALA A 87 15.80 -1.90 -8.39
CA ALA A 87 14.59 -2.08 -9.16
C ALA A 87 14.92 -2.28 -10.65
N ARG A 88 14.41 -3.37 -11.22
CA ARG A 88 14.56 -3.69 -12.66
C ARG A 88 13.34 -3.24 -13.47
N LYS A 89 12.22 -3.04 -12.81
CA LYS A 89 10.96 -2.60 -13.42
C LYS A 89 10.14 -1.78 -12.43
N GLY A 90 9.23 -0.91 -12.95
CA GLY A 90 8.34 -0.10 -12.14
C GLY A 90 6.94 -0.70 -11.93
N PHE A 91 6.56 -1.76 -12.64
CA PHE A 91 5.23 -2.36 -12.58
C PHE A 91 5.19 -3.66 -11.76
N GLY A 92 4.01 -3.99 -11.21
CA GLY A 92 3.78 -5.17 -10.37
C GLY A 92 4.15 -5.00 -8.90
N GLY A 93 4.90 -3.94 -8.53
CA GLY A 93 5.23 -3.67 -7.13
C GLY A 93 4.00 -3.34 -6.29
N GLY A 94 3.06 -2.57 -6.85
CA GLY A 94 1.80 -2.25 -6.19
C GLY A 94 0.93 -3.48 -5.94
N ASP A 95 0.87 -4.38 -6.92
CA ASP A 95 0.11 -5.64 -6.82
C ASP A 95 0.76 -6.59 -5.79
N GLY A 96 2.09 -6.72 -5.81
CA GLY A 96 2.82 -7.48 -4.79
C GLY A 96 2.61 -6.90 -3.39
N TYR A 97 2.65 -5.58 -3.26
CA TYR A 97 2.34 -4.93 -1.98
C TYR A 97 0.94 -5.30 -1.48
N GLY A 98 -0.08 -5.15 -2.34
CA GLY A 98 -1.46 -5.48 -2.01
C GLY A 98 -1.64 -6.95 -1.65
N SER A 99 -1.03 -7.84 -2.42
CA SER A 99 -1.05 -9.29 -2.19
C SER A 99 -0.50 -9.65 -0.80
N GLY A 100 0.72 -9.21 -0.50
CA GLY A 100 1.36 -9.50 0.79
C GLY A 100 0.63 -8.89 1.99
N PHE A 101 0.15 -7.65 1.85
CA PHE A 101 -0.61 -7.00 2.91
C PHE A 101 -1.91 -7.76 3.22
N LEU A 102 -2.68 -8.12 2.18
CA LEU A 102 -3.94 -8.85 2.34
C LEU A 102 -3.71 -10.29 2.83
N TYR A 103 -2.60 -10.93 2.40
CA TYR A 103 -2.21 -12.22 2.94
C TYR A 103 -2.00 -12.16 4.46
N GLY A 104 -1.26 -11.16 4.95
CA GLY A 104 -1.06 -10.97 6.39
C GLY A 104 -2.37 -10.77 7.15
N LEU A 105 -3.28 -9.93 6.64
CA LEU A 105 -4.61 -9.76 7.24
C LEU A 105 -5.42 -11.06 7.26
N TYR A 106 -5.36 -11.85 6.18
CA TYR A 106 -6.03 -13.14 6.12
C TYR A 106 -5.47 -14.15 7.15
N GLN A 107 -4.17 -14.06 7.46
CA GLN A 107 -3.53 -14.85 8.53
C GLN A 107 -3.84 -14.31 9.94
N GLY A 108 -4.51 -13.18 10.06
CA GLY A 108 -4.82 -12.55 11.35
C GLY A 108 -3.64 -11.80 11.98
N TRP A 109 -2.68 -11.35 11.17
CA TRP A 109 -1.53 -10.58 11.65
C TRP A 109 -1.92 -9.16 12.01
N GLU A 110 -1.12 -8.53 12.86
CA GLU A 110 -1.22 -7.10 13.14
C GLU A 110 -0.93 -6.27 11.89
N VAL A 111 -1.54 -5.09 11.78
CA VAL A 111 -1.39 -4.20 10.61
C VAL A 111 0.08 -3.86 10.32
N ILE A 112 0.87 -3.72 11.37
CA ILE A 112 2.31 -3.44 11.26
C ILE A 112 3.07 -4.57 10.54
N ASP A 113 2.73 -5.82 10.83
CA ASP A 113 3.36 -7.00 10.20
C ASP A 113 2.87 -7.15 8.75
N CYS A 114 1.59 -6.87 8.49
CA CYS A 114 1.05 -6.84 7.14
C CYS A 114 1.74 -5.79 6.27
N LEU A 115 2.01 -4.61 6.84
CA LEU A 115 2.69 -3.50 6.19
C LEU A 115 4.14 -3.89 5.81
N GLU A 116 4.85 -4.54 6.71
CA GLU A 116 6.22 -5.00 6.47
C GLU A 116 6.26 -6.07 5.37
N PHE A 117 5.40 -7.06 5.49
CA PHE A 117 5.33 -8.17 4.54
C PHE A 117 4.96 -7.67 3.14
N GLY A 118 3.95 -6.81 3.01
CA GLY A 118 3.57 -6.19 1.73
C GLY A 118 4.69 -5.36 1.11
N SER A 119 5.41 -4.57 1.93
CA SER A 119 6.56 -3.79 1.46
C SER A 119 7.72 -4.68 0.98
N ALA A 120 7.98 -5.79 1.68
CA ALA A 120 9.00 -6.77 1.30
C ALA A 120 8.64 -7.43 -0.03
N GLU A 121 7.41 -7.92 -0.17
CA GLU A 121 6.92 -8.56 -1.40
C GLU A 121 6.99 -7.59 -2.59
N ALA A 122 6.58 -6.34 -2.41
CA ALA A 122 6.71 -5.29 -3.43
C ALA A 122 8.17 -5.10 -3.87
N SER A 123 9.11 -5.07 -2.91
CA SER A 123 10.54 -4.90 -3.19
C SER A 123 11.11 -6.10 -3.95
N MET A 124 10.70 -7.33 -3.61
CA MET A 124 11.08 -8.53 -4.35
C MET A 124 10.51 -8.52 -5.78
N MET A 125 9.26 -8.08 -5.95
CA MET A 125 8.59 -8.00 -7.24
C MET A 125 9.27 -7.01 -8.19
N VAL A 126 9.64 -5.80 -7.75
CA VAL A 126 10.31 -4.83 -8.62
C VAL A 126 11.74 -5.22 -8.97
N ARG A 127 12.38 -6.09 -8.18
CA ARG A 127 13.69 -6.68 -8.45
C ARG A 127 13.63 -7.80 -9.49
N SER A 128 12.48 -8.45 -9.66
CA SER A 128 12.31 -9.58 -10.58
C SER A 128 12.11 -9.11 -12.03
N ASN A 129 12.31 -10.01 -12.99
CA ASN A 129 12.06 -9.74 -14.41
C ASN A 129 10.62 -10.04 -14.85
N ASN A 130 9.92 -10.90 -14.09
CA ASN A 130 8.56 -11.35 -14.39
C ASN A 130 7.55 -10.76 -13.38
N CYS A 131 6.27 -10.76 -13.71
CA CYS A 131 5.20 -10.34 -12.81
C CYS A 131 4.71 -11.52 -11.95
N SER A 132 3.51 -12.05 -12.23
CA SER A 132 2.86 -13.12 -11.46
C SER A 132 3.71 -14.37 -11.26
N ASP A 133 4.47 -14.77 -12.28
CA ASP A 133 5.34 -15.95 -12.21
C ASP A 133 6.52 -15.80 -11.23
N SER A 134 6.78 -14.59 -10.79
CA SER A 134 7.86 -14.29 -9.83
C SER A 134 7.32 -13.88 -8.46
N LEU A 135 6.02 -14.05 -8.21
CA LEU A 135 5.44 -13.78 -6.90
C LEU A 135 6.07 -14.75 -5.87
N PRO A 136 6.75 -14.24 -4.84
CA PRO A 136 7.43 -15.09 -3.88
C PRO A 136 6.41 -15.80 -2.96
N GLY A 137 6.72 -17.02 -2.54
CA GLY A 137 5.97 -17.66 -1.46
C GLY A 137 6.28 -17.03 -0.10
N PRO A 138 5.42 -17.23 0.91
CA PRO A 138 5.57 -16.58 2.23
C PRO A 138 6.91 -16.82 2.90
N ASP A 139 7.44 -18.05 2.83
CA ASP A 139 8.74 -18.39 3.43
C ASP A 139 9.89 -17.57 2.79
N ALA A 140 9.83 -17.34 1.48
CA ALA A 140 10.83 -16.54 0.78
C ALA A 140 10.75 -15.06 1.18
N VAL A 141 9.55 -14.54 1.41
CA VAL A 141 9.35 -13.17 1.89
C VAL A 141 9.88 -13.01 3.32
N HIS A 142 9.58 -13.94 4.21
CA HIS A 142 10.13 -13.92 5.58
C HIS A 142 11.66 -14.01 5.61
N ALA A 143 12.25 -14.88 4.79
CA ALA A 143 13.70 -14.97 4.68
C ALA A 143 14.32 -13.66 4.19
N PHE A 144 13.70 -13.04 3.17
CA PHE A 144 14.13 -11.74 2.65
C PHE A 144 14.03 -10.63 3.71
N ILE A 145 12.92 -10.52 4.46
CA ILE A 145 12.76 -9.55 5.54
C ILE A 145 13.89 -9.72 6.57
N LYS A 146 14.16 -10.95 7.00
CA LYS A 146 15.22 -11.23 7.97
C LYS A 146 16.59 -10.80 7.46
N GLU A 147 16.94 -11.18 6.23
CA GLU A 147 18.22 -10.83 5.60
C GLU A 147 18.40 -9.31 5.47
N GLU A 148 17.36 -8.60 5.03
CA GLU A 148 17.43 -7.16 4.85
C GLU A 148 17.49 -6.39 6.18
N LYS A 149 16.79 -6.87 7.22
CA LYS A 149 16.91 -6.31 8.58
C LYS A 149 18.30 -6.50 9.17
N GLU A 150 18.96 -7.62 8.92
CA GLU A 150 20.34 -7.86 9.35
C GLU A 150 21.33 -6.87 8.69
N LYS A 151 21.07 -6.47 7.42
CA LYS A 151 21.92 -5.53 6.68
C LYS A 151 21.64 -4.06 6.97
N PHE A 152 20.36 -3.69 7.08
CA PHE A 152 19.92 -2.28 7.03
C PHE A 152 19.13 -1.85 8.28
N GLY A 153 18.86 -2.75 9.22
CA GLY A 153 18.06 -2.48 10.42
C GLY A 153 16.56 -2.50 10.16
N GLU A 154 15.79 -2.00 11.11
CA GLU A 154 14.32 -1.96 11.03
C GLU A 154 13.82 -0.94 10.00
N MET A 155 12.85 -1.35 9.18
CA MET A 155 12.21 -0.51 8.16
C MET A 155 10.92 0.15 8.65
N ILE A 156 10.34 -0.36 9.73
CA ILE A 156 9.06 0.11 10.28
C ILE A 156 9.28 1.15 11.36
N ALA A 157 8.41 2.16 11.38
CA ALA A 157 8.28 3.09 12.49
C ALA A 157 6.79 3.22 12.89
N ARG A 158 6.51 3.23 14.19
CA ARG A 158 5.27 3.78 14.73
C ARG A 158 5.43 5.30 14.79
N VAL A 159 4.45 6.04 14.27
CA VAL A 159 4.52 7.50 14.14
C VAL A 159 3.37 8.13 14.93
#